data_f682bc9c616bb46483f66783a58c13e4
#
_entry.id   f682bc9c616bb46483f66783a58c13e4
#
_cell.length_a   1.000
_cell.length_b   1.000
_cell.length_c   1.000
_cell.angle_alpha   90.00
_cell.angle_beta   90.00
_cell.angle_gamma   90.00
#
_symmetry.space_group_name_H-M   'P 1'
#
loop_
_entity.id
_entity.type
_entity.pdbx_description
1 polymer ?
#
loop_
_entity_poly.entity_id
_entity_poly.type
_entity_poly.pdbx_seq_one_letter_code
_entity_poly.pdbx_strand_id
1 'polypeptide(L)'
;MTQGLLIAVRSGIHVTVNAGAPAKASAESYELLLLHNEMPRSINRIRRGMTVTSETLALDVQKEIGIRGDYLVHPHTLKHMRDTEEFLQKDLFDATGFRSSYQEVCARAKERWQQILGEHEVAVPDSAKQAVDESVARIAKSL
;
A
#
# COMPACT_ATOMS: atom_id res chain seq x y z
N MET A 1 10.46 9.07 -1.62
CA MET A 1 10.21 8.05 -0.58
C MET A 1 10.33 6.62 -1.10
N THR A 2 9.69 6.25 -2.18
CA THR A 2 9.72 4.88 -2.77
C THR A 2 11.13 4.36 -3.06
N GLN A 3 12.01 5.19 -3.60
CA GLN A 3 13.41 4.81 -3.89
C GLN A 3 14.19 4.45 -2.62
N GLY A 4 14.05 5.26 -1.57
CA GLY A 4 14.72 4.99 -0.29
C GLY A 4 14.26 3.67 0.33
N LEU A 5 12.97 3.38 0.28
CA LEU A 5 12.41 2.13 0.79
C LEU A 5 12.84 0.92 -0.05
N LEU A 6 12.94 1.05 -1.37
CA LEU A 6 13.45 -0.02 -2.24
C LEU A 6 14.92 -0.34 -1.91
N ILE A 7 15.75 0.68 -1.73
CA ILE A 7 17.16 0.51 -1.33
C ILE A 7 17.24 -0.15 0.05
N ALA A 8 16.46 0.32 1.03
CA ALA A 8 16.43 -0.23 2.37
C ALA A 8 16.08 -1.73 2.37
N VAL A 9 15.03 -2.12 1.67
CA VAL A 9 14.61 -3.54 1.57
C VAL A 9 15.68 -4.39 0.87
N ARG A 10 16.33 -3.88 -0.18
CA ARG A 10 17.43 -4.58 -0.85
C ARG A 10 18.68 -4.72 0.03
N SER A 11 18.89 -3.78 0.93
CA SER A 11 20.00 -3.81 1.92
C SER A 11 19.70 -4.67 3.15
N GLY A 12 18.57 -5.37 3.18
CA GLY A 12 18.20 -6.27 4.28
C GLY A 12 17.61 -5.57 5.50
N ILE A 13 17.12 -4.34 5.35
CA ILE A 13 16.39 -3.65 6.43
C ILE A 13 15.00 -4.25 6.56
N HIS A 14 14.67 -4.74 7.75
CA HIS A 14 13.40 -5.40 8.04
C HIS A 14 12.37 -4.49 8.73
N VAL A 15 12.81 -3.38 9.32
CA VAL A 15 11.94 -2.45 10.05
C VAL A 15 12.17 -1.04 9.54
N THR A 16 11.10 -0.37 9.20
CA THR A 16 11.10 1.07 8.88
C THR A 16 10.25 1.81 9.90
N VAL A 17 10.69 2.98 10.29
CA VAL A 17 9.99 3.85 11.24
C VAL A 17 9.46 5.09 10.55
N ASN A 18 8.65 5.87 11.26
CA ASN A 18 8.03 7.12 10.76
C ASN A 18 7.03 6.92 9.61
N ALA A 19 6.36 5.77 9.55
CA ALA A 19 5.21 5.62 8.67
C ALA A 19 4.11 6.60 9.10
N GLY A 20 3.52 7.33 8.16
CA GLY A 20 2.51 8.37 8.44
C GLY A 20 3.08 9.74 8.77
N ALA A 21 4.38 9.87 9.06
CA ALA A 21 5.00 11.15 9.35
C ALA A 21 5.36 11.91 8.07
N PRO A 22 5.01 13.20 7.96
CA PRO A 22 5.56 14.09 6.94
C PRO A 22 7.04 14.39 7.21
N ALA A 23 7.71 15.05 6.26
CA ALA A 23 9.16 15.21 6.20
C ALA A 23 9.88 15.67 7.49
N LYS A 24 9.19 16.25 8.45
CA LYS A 24 9.79 16.75 9.73
C LYS A 24 9.41 15.92 10.96
N ALA A 25 8.68 14.82 10.79
CA ALA A 25 8.23 13.94 11.89
C ALA A 25 7.57 14.66 13.09
N SER A 26 7.09 15.89 12.90
CA SER A 26 6.45 16.70 13.93
C SER A 26 4.92 16.55 13.95
N ALA A 27 4.37 15.82 13.00
CA ALA A 27 2.95 15.50 12.89
C ALA A 27 2.80 14.16 12.22
N GLU A 28 1.65 13.53 12.38
CA GLU A 28 1.26 12.30 11.71
C GLU A 28 -0.06 12.49 10.97
N SER A 29 -0.23 11.80 9.84
CA SER A 29 -1.46 11.79 9.06
C SER A 29 -1.89 10.34 8.84
N TYR A 30 -3.15 10.05 9.12
CA TYR A 30 -3.74 8.73 8.86
C TYR A 30 -3.74 8.38 7.37
N GLU A 31 -3.99 9.38 6.51
CA GLU A 31 -3.93 9.21 5.06
C GLU A 31 -2.52 8.80 4.63
N LEU A 32 -1.51 9.50 5.17
CA LEU A 32 -0.11 9.22 4.85
C LEU A 32 0.33 7.86 5.41
N LEU A 33 -0.18 7.46 6.57
CA LEU A 33 0.06 6.15 7.16
C LEU A 33 -0.42 5.03 6.23
N LEU A 34 -1.64 5.14 5.70
CA LEU A 34 -2.18 4.17 4.75
C LEU A 34 -1.38 4.12 3.45
N LEU A 35 -1.02 5.29 2.90
CA LEU A 35 -0.19 5.37 1.69
C LEU A 35 1.18 4.74 1.91
N HIS A 36 1.80 4.97 3.07
CA HIS A 36 3.08 4.37 3.42
C HIS A 36 2.99 2.86 3.64
N ASN A 37 1.83 2.36 4.08
CA ASN A 37 1.60 0.92 4.26
C ASN A 37 1.45 0.17 2.91
N GLU A 38 1.02 0.83 1.85
CA GLU A 38 0.95 0.21 0.51
C GLU A 38 2.32 0.10 -0.19
N MET A 39 3.24 1.01 0.12
CA MET A 39 4.57 1.00 -0.50
C MET A 39 5.35 -0.30 -0.29
N PRO A 40 5.42 -0.89 0.93
CA PRO A 40 6.09 -2.17 1.15
C PRO A 40 5.49 -3.31 0.33
N ARG A 41 4.18 -3.32 0.09
CA ARG A 41 3.53 -4.33 -0.76
C ARG A 41 4.06 -4.27 -2.18
N SER A 42 4.11 -3.07 -2.76
CA SER A 42 4.67 -2.84 -4.10
C SER A 42 6.14 -3.26 -4.20
N ILE A 43 6.94 -2.92 -3.19
CA ILE A 43 8.37 -3.25 -3.16
C ILE A 43 8.58 -4.75 -2.98
N ASN A 44 7.79 -5.42 -2.16
CA ASN A 44 7.83 -6.87 -2.00
C ASN A 44 7.47 -7.59 -3.30
N ARG A 45 6.54 -7.06 -4.09
CA ARG A 45 6.23 -7.59 -5.42
C ARG A 45 7.43 -7.48 -6.35
N ILE A 46 8.10 -6.31 -6.38
CA ILE A 46 9.33 -6.12 -7.16
C ILE A 46 10.45 -7.08 -6.68
N ARG A 47 10.58 -7.28 -5.37
CA ARG A 47 11.60 -8.16 -4.77
C ARG A 47 11.39 -9.63 -5.14
N ARG A 48 10.17 -10.09 -5.27
CA ARG A 48 9.86 -11.46 -5.71
C ARG A 48 10.36 -11.74 -7.14
N GLY A 49 10.58 -10.69 -7.92
CA GLY A 49 10.98 -10.81 -9.32
C GLY A 49 9.87 -11.32 -10.21
N MET A 50 10.26 -11.84 -11.36
CA MET A 50 9.36 -12.45 -12.35
C MET A 50 9.66 -13.94 -12.46
N THR A 51 8.63 -14.75 -12.50
CA THR A 51 8.76 -16.17 -12.82
C THR A 51 8.95 -16.33 -14.32
N VAL A 52 10.09 -16.89 -14.73
CA VAL A 52 10.39 -17.12 -16.14
C VAL A 52 10.17 -18.59 -16.45
N THR A 53 9.10 -18.89 -17.19
CA THR A 53 8.71 -20.22 -17.66
C THR A 53 8.35 -20.14 -19.14
N SER A 54 8.12 -21.27 -19.78
CA SER A 54 7.61 -21.29 -21.16
C SER A 54 6.25 -20.58 -21.27
N GLU A 55 5.41 -20.69 -20.23
CA GLU A 55 4.11 -20.03 -20.18
C GLU A 55 4.25 -18.50 -20.06
N THR A 56 5.09 -18.00 -19.13
CA THR A 56 5.26 -16.56 -18.94
C THR A 56 6.06 -15.89 -20.06
N LEU A 57 6.93 -16.63 -20.75
CA LEU A 57 7.60 -16.16 -21.98
C LEU A 57 6.64 -16.05 -23.15
N ALA A 58 5.59 -16.87 -23.18
CA ALA A 58 4.52 -16.85 -24.17
C ALA A 58 5.01 -16.81 -25.64
N LEU A 59 6.08 -17.54 -25.94
CA LEU A 59 6.66 -17.54 -27.30
C LEU A 59 5.70 -18.07 -28.37
N ASP A 60 4.83 -19.02 -28.00
CA ASP A 60 3.83 -19.56 -28.92
C ASP A 60 2.75 -18.52 -29.22
N VAL A 61 2.31 -17.77 -28.20
CA VAL A 61 1.39 -16.64 -28.38
C VAL A 61 2.00 -15.55 -29.28
N GLN A 62 3.30 -15.27 -29.09
CA GLN A 62 4.00 -14.30 -29.94
C GLN A 62 4.08 -14.76 -31.39
N LYS A 63 4.26 -16.06 -31.63
CA LYS A 63 4.26 -16.65 -33.01
C LYS A 63 2.87 -16.62 -33.62
N GLU A 64 1.83 -16.92 -32.83
CA GLU A 64 0.44 -16.97 -33.30
C GLU A 64 -0.05 -15.58 -33.70
N ILE A 65 0.15 -14.58 -32.83
CA ILE A 65 -0.36 -13.22 -33.05
C ILE A 65 0.53 -12.45 -34.05
N GLY A 66 1.83 -12.68 -33.98
CA GLY A 66 2.80 -12.04 -34.85
C GLY A 66 3.05 -10.56 -34.56
N ILE A 67 3.85 -9.95 -35.42
CA ILE A 67 4.20 -8.53 -35.35
C ILE A 67 2.98 -7.68 -35.71
N ARG A 68 2.61 -6.69 -34.89
CA ARG A 68 1.46 -5.78 -35.06
C ARG A 68 0.09 -6.42 -34.80
N GLY A 69 0.01 -7.65 -34.28
CA GLY A 69 -1.25 -8.26 -33.88
C GLY A 69 -1.77 -7.67 -32.55
N ASP A 70 -3.05 -7.91 -32.25
CA ASP A 70 -3.69 -7.47 -31.01
C ASP A 70 -3.53 -8.54 -29.91
N TYR A 71 -2.70 -8.24 -28.91
CA TYR A 71 -2.47 -9.09 -27.75
C TYR A 71 -3.52 -8.92 -26.65
N LEU A 72 -4.29 -7.83 -26.65
CA LEU A 72 -5.19 -7.49 -25.52
C LEU A 72 -6.35 -8.47 -25.40
N VAL A 73 -6.85 -8.97 -26.52
CA VAL A 73 -7.99 -9.90 -26.55
C VAL A 73 -7.58 -11.36 -26.44
N HIS A 74 -6.29 -11.68 -26.45
CA HIS A 74 -5.81 -13.06 -26.41
C HIS A 74 -6.08 -13.69 -25.03
N PRO A 75 -6.52 -14.99 -24.98
CA PRO A 75 -6.82 -15.68 -23.72
C PRO A 75 -5.67 -15.69 -22.71
N HIS A 76 -4.43 -15.80 -23.18
CA HIS A 76 -3.24 -15.72 -22.34
C HIS A 76 -3.16 -14.36 -21.61
N THR A 77 -3.34 -13.25 -22.32
CA THR A 77 -3.35 -11.91 -21.74
C THR A 77 -4.47 -11.75 -20.74
N LEU A 78 -5.69 -12.20 -21.09
CA LEU A 78 -6.85 -12.12 -20.20
C LEU A 78 -6.67 -12.95 -18.92
N LYS A 79 -6.02 -14.13 -19.02
CA LYS A 79 -5.67 -14.96 -17.87
C LYS A 79 -4.75 -14.20 -16.92
N HIS A 80 -3.64 -13.66 -17.43
CA HIS A 80 -2.66 -12.94 -16.60
C HIS A 80 -3.18 -11.61 -16.08
N MET A 81 -4.03 -10.88 -16.83
CA MET A 81 -4.67 -9.66 -16.35
C MET A 81 -5.60 -9.88 -15.15
N ARG A 82 -6.13 -11.09 -14.98
CA ARG A 82 -7.02 -11.44 -13.85
C ARG A 82 -6.27 -12.02 -12.66
N ASP A 83 -5.00 -12.32 -12.83
CA ASP A 83 -4.18 -12.85 -11.75
C ASP A 83 -3.83 -11.73 -10.78
N THR A 84 -4.52 -11.74 -9.63
CA THR A 84 -4.36 -10.72 -8.59
C THR A 84 -3.01 -10.81 -7.87
N GLU A 85 -2.29 -11.93 -7.99
CA GLU A 85 -0.96 -12.08 -7.41
C GLU A 85 0.13 -11.44 -8.28
N GLU A 86 -0.07 -11.37 -9.58
CA GLU A 86 0.86 -10.72 -10.50
C GLU A 86 0.72 -9.20 -10.51
N PHE A 87 -0.47 -8.69 -10.20
CA PHE A 87 -0.72 -7.26 -10.13
C PHE A 87 -0.59 -6.72 -8.71
N LEU A 88 -0.16 -5.46 -8.61
CA LEU A 88 -0.19 -4.71 -7.36
C LEU A 88 -1.64 -4.60 -6.88
N GLN A 89 -1.90 -4.99 -5.64
CA GLN A 89 -3.22 -4.83 -5.03
C GLN A 89 -3.63 -3.36 -5.03
N LYS A 90 -4.90 -3.12 -5.38
CA LYS A 90 -5.46 -1.85 -5.77
C LYS A 90 -6.28 -1.19 -4.66
N ASP A 91 -5.80 -1.14 -3.42
CA ASP A 91 -6.61 -0.62 -2.33
C ASP A 91 -6.75 0.92 -2.40
N LEU A 92 -5.64 1.65 -2.45
CA LEU A 92 -5.63 3.11 -2.51
C LEU A 92 -5.23 3.63 -3.90
N PHE A 93 -4.27 2.96 -4.54
CA PHE A 93 -3.88 3.29 -5.90
C PHE A 93 -4.72 2.46 -6.85
N ASP A 94 -5.60 3.10 -7.60
CA ASP A 94 -6.35 2.44 -8.67
C ASP A 94 -5.38 1.81 -9.68
N ALA A 95 -5.76 0.66 -10.29
CA ALA A 95 -4.98 0.00 -11.33
C ALA A 95 -4.74 0.88 -12.57
N THR A 96 -5.62 1.84 -12.76
CA THR A 96 -5.46 2.91 -13.73
C THR A 96 -4.57 4.04 -13.21
N GLY A 97 -3.86 3.82 -12.12
CA GLY A 97 -3.14 4.74 -11.23
C GLY A 97 -2.29 5.84 -11.86
N PHE A 98 -2.13 5.83 -13.16
CA PHE A 98 -1.59 6.95 -13.91
C PHE A 98 -2.57 8.13 -14.07
N ARG A 99 -3.84 7.97 -13.69
CA ARG A 99 -4.89 8.99 -13.85
C ARG A 99 -5.46 9.55 -12.56
N SER A 100 -5.24 8.90 -11.43
CA SER A 100 -5.73 9.42 -10.15
C SER A 100 -4.92 10.63 -9.74
N SER A 101 -5.58 11.74 -9.53
CA SER A 101 -4.95 12.93 -8.94
C SER A 101 -4.53 12.62 -7.49
N TYR A 102 -3.55 13.35 -6.98
CA TYR A 102 -3.15 13.26 -5.57
C TYR A 102 -4.36 13.46 -4.63
N GLN A 103 -5.27 14.35 -4.99
CA GLN A 103 -6.48 14.64 -4.21
C GLN A 103 -7.42 13.44 -4.12
N GLU A 104 -7.63 12.71 -5.21
CA GLU A 104 -8.45 11.48 -5.21
C GLU A 104 -7.84 10.36 -4.37
N VAL A 105 -6.52 10.20 -4.43
CA VAL A 105 -5.82 9.22 -3.59
C VAL A 105 -5.96 9.56 -2.12
N CYS A 106 -5.80 10.83 -1.75
CA CYS A 106 -6.01 11.29 -0.38
C CYS A 106 -7.46 11.13 0.08
N ALA A 107 -8.45 11.38 -0.79
CA ALA A 107 -9.85 11.18 -0.47
C ALA A 107 -10.15 9.69 -0.16
N ARG A 108 -9.70 8.76 -1.01
CA ARG A 108 -9.83 7.31 -0.75
C ARG A 108 -9.13 6.88 0.54
N ALA A 109 -7.93 7.40 0.79
CA ALA A 109 -7.22 7.13 2.03
C ALA A 109 -8.00 7.62 3.24
N LYS A 110 -8.64 8.80 3.14
CA LYS A 110 -9.48 9.37 4.20
C LYS A 110 -10.70 8.48 4.47
N GLU A 111 -11.44 8.09 3.46
CA GLU A 111 -12.57 7.18 3.60
C GLU A 111 -12.14 5.85 4.25
N ARG A 112 -11.02 5.31 3.81
CA ARG A 112 -10.53 4.03 4.32
C ARG A 112 -10.10 4.08 5.79
N TRP A 113 -9.38 5.09 6.24
CA TRP A 113 -9.02 5.17 7.66
C TRP A 113 -10.24 5.45 8.55
N GLN A 114 -11.21 6.25 8.08
CA GLN A 114 -12.47 6.47 8.81
C GLN A 114 -13.26 5.18 8.98
N GLN A 115 -13.32 4.35 7.94
CA GLN A 115 -13.92 3.02 8.01
C GLN A 115 -13.20 2.14 9.04
N ILE A 116 -11.86 2.06 8.97
CA ILE A 116 -11.06 1.24 9.89
C ILE A 116 -11.30 1.66 11.35
N LEU A 117 -11.32 2.96 11.64
CA LEU A 117 -11.56 3.45 12.98
C LEU A 117 -13.02 3.22 13.43
N GLY A 118 -13.98 3.28 12.52
CA GLY A 118 -15.38 3.00 12.80
C GLY A 118 -15.67 1.52 13.10
N GLU A 119 -14.89 0.62 12.49
CA GLU A 119 -15.00 -0.83 12.69
C GLU A 119 -14.14 -1.34 13.87
N HIS A 120 -13.21 -0.51 14.37
CA HIS A 120 -12.26 -0.91 15.39
C HIS A 120 -12.80 -0.67 16.80
N GLU A 121 -13.10 -1.75 17.51
CA GLU A 121 -13.37 -1.70 18.95
C GLU A 121 -12.05 -1.69 19.72
N VAL A 122 -11.78 -0.57 20.38
CA VAL A 122 -10.64 -0.46 21.29
C VAL A 122 -11.02 -1.08 22.63
N ALA A 123 -10.64 -2.33 22.84
CA ALA A 123 -10.82 -3.03 24.11
C ALA A 123 -9.81 -2.51 25.17
N VAL A 124 -9.91 -1.22 25.55
CA VAL A 124 -9.13 -0.68 26.66
C VAL A 124 -9.94 -0.85 27.93
N PRO A 125 -9.44 -1.53 28.97
CA PRO A 125 -10.12 -1.64 30.26
C PRO A 125 -10.47 -0.26 30.83
N ASP A 126 -11.65 -0.13 31.44
CA ASP A 126 -12.11 1.13 31.99
C ASP A 126 -11.16 1.68 33.05
N SER A 127 -10.52 0.80 33.82
CA SER A 127 -9.47 1.16 34.76
C SER A 127 -8.27 1.85 34.10
N ALA A 128 -7.89 1.45 32.89
CA ALA A 128 -6.79 2.09 32.16
C ALA A 128 -7.20 3.45 31.58
N LYS A 129 -8.45 3.57 31.09
CA LYS A 129 -9.00 4.87 30.66
C LYS A 129 -9.01 5.87 31.85
N GLN A 130 -9.53 5.45 33.00
CA GLN A 130 -9.57 6.28 34.19
C GLN A 130 -8.16 6.71 34.62
N ALA A 131 -7.17 5.83 34.64
CA ALA A 131 -5.79 6.17 34.98
C ALA A 131 -5.17 7.19 34.03
N VAL A 132 -5.49 7.13 32.73
CA VAL A 132 -5.07 8.11 31.72
C VAL A 132 -5.74 9.47 32.01
N ASP A 133 -7.06 9.50 32.21
CA ASP A 133 -7.82 10.72 32.44
C ASP A 133 -7.35 11.44 33.72
N GLU A 134 -7.11 10.69 34.80
CA GLU A 134 -6.55 11.22 36.04
C GLU A 134 -5.14 11.82 35.84
N SER A 135 -4.31 11.15 35.03
CA SER A 135 -2.97 11.62 34.70
C SER A 135 -2.99 12.91 33.89
N VAL A 136 -3.86 12.97 32.86
CA VAL A 136 -4.07 14.17 32.05
C VAL A 136 -4.58 15.32 32.89
N ALA A 137 -5.58 15.09 33.75
CA ALA A 137 -6.12 16.11 34.64
C ALA A 137 -5.08 16.63 35.62
N ARG A 138 -4.18 15.78 36.11
CA ARG A 138 -3.07 16.19 37.02
C ARG A 138 -2.07 17.07 36.29
N ILE A 139 -1.67 16.71 35.08
CA ILE A 139 -0.71 17.49 34.27
C ILE A 139 -1.32 18.83 33.88
N ALA A 140 -2.59 18.87 33.47
CA ALA A 140 -3.26 20.10 33.10
C ALA A 140 -3.37 21.12 34.27
N LYS A 141 -3.40 20.63 35.51
CA LYS A 141 -3.38 21.52 36.72
C LYS A 141 -1.98 22.03 37.08
N SER A 142 -0.93 21.45 36.52
CA SER A 142 0.46 21.84 36.81
C SER A 142 1.05 22.81 35.77
N LEU A 143 0.33 23.08 34.69
CA LEU A 143 0.64 24.05 33.64
C LEU A 143 -0.06 25.37 33.92
#